data_96428214436a365ee074f0580a053920
#
_entry.id   96428214436a365ee074f0580a053920
#
_cell.length_a   1.000
_cell.length_b   1.000
_cell.length_c   1.000
_cell.angle_alpha   90.00
_cell.angle_beta   90.00
_cell.angle_gamma   90.00
#
_symmetry.space_group_name_H-M   'P 1'
#
loop_
_entity.id
_entity.type
_entity.pdbx_description
1 polymer ?
#
loop_
_entity_poly.entity_id
_entity_poly.type
_entity_poly.pdbx_seq_one_letter_code
_entity_poly.pdbx_strand_id
1 'polypeptide(L)'
;MTFVYRKHYKKLYIIFFLILLNNCQLREPSKQHGINFLENREKALIVGKTNQNDVVKIIGNPHSRSITDENTWIYFERKIIKGKLIKLGQNVLKDNNILELKFDKYGILSSTKNYNKESMNSIKYSKKQTENSITEPSFVGKFLSSIRQKMYGKRKKED
;
A
#
# COMPACT_ATOMS: atom_id res chain seq x y z
N MET A 1 -63.11 25.50 4.68
CA MET A 1 -62.13 24.95 5.62
C MET A 1 -61.15 23.91 5.03
N THR A 2 -61.39 23.32 3.89
CA THR A 2 -60.57 22.22 3.29
C THR A 2 -59.30 22.73 2.56
N PHE A 3 -59.22 23.99 2.17
CA PHE A 3 -58.06 24.50 1.41
C PHE A 3 -56.81 24.77 2.24
N VAL A 4 -56.96 25.07 3.53
CA VAL A 4 -55.85 25.31 4.46
C VAL A 4 -55.11 24.00 4.83
N TYR A 5 -55.84 22.92 5.04
CA TYR A 5 -55.27 21.60 5.30
C TYR A 5 -54.40 21.08 4.16
N ARG A 6 -54.85 21.30 2.90
CA ARG A 6 -54.09 20.84 1.70
C ARG A 6 -52.70 21.48 1.55
N LYS A 7 -52.53 22.73 2.03
CA LYS A 7 -51.25 23.44 2.00
C LYS A 7 -50.28 22.94 3.04
N HIS A 8 -50.76 22.50 4.18
CA HIS A 8 -49.92 21.95 5.27
C HIS A 8 -49.43 20.54 4.96
N TYR A 9 -50.22 19.67 4.36
CA TYR A 9 -49.79 18.33 3.94
C TYR A 9 -48.67 18.39 2.90
N LYS A 10 -48.69 19.31 1.97
CA LYS A 10 -47.59 19.47 1.00
C LYS A 10 -46.27 19.82 1.72
N LYS A 11 -46.30 20.71 2.70
CA LYS A 11 -45.12 21.06 3.50
C LYS A 11 -44.62 19.85 4.33
N LEU A 12 -45.54 19.10 4.93
CA LEU A 12 -45.23 17.91 5.70
C LEU A 12 -44.57 16.82 4.82
N TYR A 13 -45.07 16.62 3.60
CA TYR A 13 -44.51 15.70 2.61
C TYR A 13 -43.08 16.12 2.20
N ILE A 14 -42.85 17.41 2.00
CA ILE A 14 -41.52 17.94 1.64
C ILE A 14 -40.52 17.71 2.78
N ILE A 15 -40.93 17.98 4.02
CA ILE A 15 -40.08 17.74 5.21
C ILE A 15 -39.79 16.25 5.38
N PHE A 16 -40.80 15.39 5.21
CA PHE A 16 -40.61 13.94 5.26
C PHE A 16 -39.65 13.42 4.20
N PHE A 17 -39.79 13.94 2.95
CA PHE A 17 -38.89 13.61 1.84
C PHE A 17 -37.46 14.10 2.07
N LEU A 18 -37.29 15.30 2.63
CA LEU A 18 -35.96 15.81 3.03
C LEU A 18 -35.28 14.97 4.11
N ILE A 19 -36.03 14.42 5.07
CA ILE A 19 -35.49 13.53 6.10
C ILE A 19 -35.03 12.20 5.49
N LEU A 20 -35.74 11.67 4.49
CA LEU A 20 -35.35 10.44 3.81
C LEU A 20 -34.07 10.60 2.99
N LEU A 21 -33.77 11.78 2.48
CA LEU A 21 -32.54 12.06 1.68
C LEU A 21 -31.26 12.07 2.54
N ASN A 22 -31.35 12.29 3.84
CA ASN A 22 -30.17 12.36 4.72
C ASN A 22 -29.58 11.00 5.09
N ASN A 23 -30.18 9.89 4.66
CA ASN A 23 -29.78 8.54 5.09
C ASN A 23 -28.76 7.88 4.16
N CYS A 24 -28.25 8.62 3.16
CA CYS A 24 -27.27 8.09 2.22
C CYS A 24 -25.85 8.30 2.79
N GLN A 25 -25.40 7.41 3.67
CA GLN A 25 -24.02 7.38 4.14
C GLN A 25 -23.13 6.83 3.02
N LEU A 26 -22.52 7.72 2.23
CA LEU A 26 -21.54 7.34 1.22
C LEU A 26 -20.33 6.70 1.92
N ARG A 27 -20.16 5.40 1.74
CA ARG A 27 -18.93 4.72 2.16
C ARG A 27 -17.77 5.21 1.30
N GLU A 28 -16.69 5.62 1.97
CA GLU A 28 -15.47 6.01 1.27
C GLU A 28 -14.97 4.86 0.40
N PRO A 29 -14.68 5.09 -0.89
CA PRO A 29 -14.12 4.06 -1.75
C PRO A 29 -12.77 3.61 -1.20
N SER A 30 -12.65 2.34 -0.89
CA SER A 30 -11.45 1.75 -0.34
C SER A 30 -10.96 0.59 -1.20
N LYS A 31 -9.64 0.49 -1.36
CA LYS A 31 -8.97 -0.66 -1.96
C LYS A 31 -8.32 -1.47 -0.85
N GLN A 32 -8.58 -2.76 -0.85
CA GLN A 32 -7.99 -3.68 0.11
C GLN A 32 -7.05 -4.63 -0.62
N HIS A 33 -5.89 -4.87 -0.01
CA HIS A 33 -4.86 -5.77 -0.50
C HIS A 33 -4.47 -6.72 0.62
N GLY A 34 -4.24 -7.98 0.30
CA GLY A 34 -3.90 -9.02 1.26
C GLY A 34 -5.14 -9.63 1.92
N ILE A 35 -4.97 -10.12 3.14
CA ILE A 35 -6.01 -10.85 3.88
C ILE A 35 -6.94 -9.88 4.59
N ASN A 36 -8.24 -10.09 4.41
CA ASN A 36 -9.25 -9.31 5.12
C ASN A 36 -9.39 -9.81 6.56
N PHE A 37 -9.50 -8.88 7.52
CA PHE A 37 -9.71 -9.18 8.94
C PHE A 37 -8.58 -10.05 9.52
N LEU A 38 -7.33 -9.73 9.19
CA LEU A 38 -6.15 -10.49 9.60
C LEU A 38 -6.08 -10.64 11.13
N GLU A 39 -6.35 -9.58 11.89
CA GLU A 39 -6.37 -9.59 13.35
C GLU A 39 -7.38 -10.59 13.93
N ASN A 40 -8.57 -10.70 13.32
CA ASN A 40 -9.58 -11.65 13.79
C ASN A 40 -9.18 -13.09 13.50
N ARG A 41 -8.47 -13.34 12.40
CA ARG A 41 -7.97 -14.66 12.06
C ARG A 41 -6.77 -15.06 12.92
N GLU A 42 -5.94 -14.10 13.29
CA GLU A 42 -4.84 -14.30 14.24
C GLU A 42 -5.35 -14.82 15.60
N LYS A 43 -6.45 -14.28 16.11
CA LYS A 43 -7.05 -14.69 17.38
C LYS A 43 -7.48 -16.18 17.43
N ALA A 44 -7.67 -16.79 16.26
CA ALA A 44 -7.97 -18.23 16.17
C ALA A 44 -6.71 -19.12 16.22
N LEU A 45 -5.51 -18.53 16.20
CA LEU A 45 -4.25 -19.25 16.27
C LEU A 45 -3.82 -19.44 17.73
N ILE A 46 -3.37 -20.65 18.07
CA ILE A 46 -2.89 -20.97 19.40
C ILE A 46 -1.43 -21.38 19.31
N VAL A 47 -0.54 -20.58 19.91
CA VAL A 47 0.90 -20.88 19.99
C VAL A 47 1.12 -22.20 20.73
N GLY A 48 2.02 -23.03 20.21
CA GLY A 48 2.31 -24.36 20.73
C GLY A 48 1.32 -25.45 20.34
N LYS A 49 0.21 -25.11 19.62
CA LYS A 49 -0.83 -26.08 19.22
C LYS A 49 -1.16 -26.05 17.74
N THR A 50 -1.28 -24.86 17.15
CA THR A 50 -1.65 -24.68 15.74
C THR A 50 -0.48 -25.08 14.84
N ASN A 51 -0.72 -25.92 13.85
CA ASN A 51 0.30 -26.30 12.85
C ASN A 51 0.16 -25.49 11.55
N GLN A 52 1.14 -25.60 10.65
CA GLN A 52 1.15 -24.90 9.35
C GLN A 52 -0.12 -25.16 8.53
N ASN A 53 -0.60 -26.40 8.50
CA ASN A 53 -1.82 -26.77 7.74
C ASN A 53 -3.06 -26.09 8.32
N ASP A 54 -3.15 -25.98 9.63
CA ASP A 54 -4.25 -25.29 10.31
C ASP A 54 -4.21 -23.79 10.03
N VAL A 55 -3.00 -23.19 10.03
CA VAL A 55 -2.83 -21.79 9.63
C VAL A 55 -3.33 -21.55 8.20
N VAL A 56 -2.99 -22.44 7.26
CA VAL A 56 -3.48 -22.34 5.87
C VAL A 56 -5.00 -22.45 5.80
N LYS A 57 -5.63 -23.29 6.59
CA LYS A 57 -7.10 -23.40 6.65
C LYS A 57 -7.77 -22.15 7.23
N ILE A 58 -7.17 -21.53 8.26
CA ILE A 58 -7.72 -20.37 8.96
C ILE A 58 -7.46 -19.07 8.21
N ILE A 59 -6.23 -18.85 7.77
CA ILE A 59 -5.78 -17.59 7.16
C ILE A 59 -5.68 -17.72 5.65
N GLY A 60 -5.19 -18.84 5.15
CA GLY A 60 -4.81 -19.07 3.76
C GLY A 60 -3.31 -19.22 3.60
N ASN A 61 -2.83 -19.32 2.35
CA ASN A 61 -1.41 -19.37 2.08
C ASN A 61 -0.70 -18.07 2.46
N PRO A 62 0.56 -18.13 2.94
CA PRO A 62 1.31 -16.93 3.28
C PRO A 62 1.60 -16.09 2.02
N HIS A 63 1.62 -14.78 2.18
CA HIS A 63 1.99 -13.88 1.09
C HIS A 63 3.49 -13.93 0.80
N SER A 64 4.29 -14.18 1.82
CA SER A 64 5.75 -14.32 1.70
C SER A 64 6.26 -15.22 2.82
N ARG A 65 7.43 -15.79 2.58
CA ARG A 65 8.26 -16.46 3.59
C ARG A 65 9.52 -15.65 3.78
N SER A 66 10.10 -15.71 4.97
CA SER A 66 11.36 -15.02 5.23
C SER A 66 12.49 -15.64 4.40
N ILE A 67 13.38 -14.82 3.91
CA ILE A 67 14.56 -15.24 3.15
C ILE A 67 15.59 -15.94 4.08
N THR A 68 15.62 -15.51 5.34
CA THR A 68 16.57 -16.03 6.33
C THR A 68 16.08 -17.28 7.06
N ASP A 69 14.77 -17.50 7.10
CA ASP A 69 14.14 -18.60 7.83
C ASP A 69 12.83 -19.00 7.15
N GLU A 70 12.83 -20.10 6.40
CA GLU A 70 11.67 -20.61 5.69
C GLU A 70 10.48 -20.95 6.60
N ASN A 71 10.74 -21.18 7.89
CA ASN A 71 9.72 -21.42 8.90
C ASN A 71 9.03 -20.13 9.38
N THR A 72 9.43 -18.98 8.87
CA THR A 72 8.79 -17.71 9.18
C THR A 72 7.89 -17.27 8.03
N TRP A 73 6.58 -17.24 8.29
CA TRP A 73 5.55 -16.86 7.34
C TRP A 73 5.05 -15.45 7.59
N ILE A 74 4.81 -14.70 6.50
CA ILE A 74 4.41 -13.30 6.55
C ILE A 74 3.07 -13.13 5.84
N TYR A 75 2.12 -12.57 6.56
CA TYR A 75 0.81 -12.16 6.08
C TYR A 75 0.66 -10.65 6.19
N PHE A 76 -0.07 -10.04 5.27
CA PHE A 76 -0.36 -8.62 5.36
C PHE A 76 -1.83 -8.32 5.02
N GLU A 77 -2.33 -7.27 5.64
CA GLU A 77 -3.58 -6.62 5.35
C GLU A 77 -3.31 -5.13 5.13
N ARG A 78 -3.63 -4.61 3.97
CA ARG A 78 -3.43 -3.20 3.65
C ARG A 78 -4.72 -2.60 3.11
N LYS A 79 -5.15 -1.50 3.71
CA LYS A 79 -6.32 -0.75 3.29
C LYS A 79 -5.93 0.65 2.85
N ILE A 80 -6.24 0.97 1.60
CA ILE A 80 -5.99 2.26 0.99
C ILE A 80 -7.34 2.92 0.73
N ILE A 81 -7.51 4.16 1.14
CA ILE A 81 -8.69 4.98 0.89
C ILE A 81 -8.33 6.16 0.00
N LYS A 82 -9.33 6.73 -0.68
CA LYS A 82 -9.15 8.03 -1.31
C LYS A 82 -9.21 9.12 -0.24
N GLY A 83 -8.17 9.94 -0.19
CA GLY A 83 -8.12 11.08 0.72
C GLY A 83 -9.25 12.06 0.45
N LYS A 84 -9.67 12.78 1.50
CA LYS A 84 -10.67 13.86 1.41
C LYS A 84 -10.21 14.91 0.38
N LEU A 85 -11.13 15.79 -0.02
CA LEU A 85 -10.91 16.89 -0.99
C LEU A 85 -9.62 17.69 -0.73
N ILE A 86 -9.25 17.90 0.54
CA ILE A 86 -8.02 18.58 0.96
C ILE A 86 -6.75 17.86 0.45
N LYS A 87 -6.81 16.53 0.24
CA LYS A 87 -5.72 15.72 -0.30
C LYS A 87 -5.87 15.43 -1.79
N LEU A 88 -6.68 16.20 -2.51
CA LEU A 88 -6.89 16.11 -3.96
C LEU A 88 -7.17 14.68 -4.45
N GLY A 89 -7.84 13.85 -3.64
CA GLY A 89 -8.17 12.47 -3.99
C GLY A 89 -6.96 11.51 -4.04
N GLN A 90 -5.80 11.91 -3.50
CA GLN A 90 -4.63 11.02 -3.40
C GLN A 90 -4.93 9.77 -2.57
N ASN A 91 -4.30 8.67 -2.92
CA ASN A 91 -4.41 7.44 -2.15
C ASN A 91 -3.74 7.60 -0.78
N VAL A 92 -4.49 7.32 0.28
CA VAL A 92 -4.01 7.39 1.66
C VAL A 92 -4.04 6.00 2.27
N LEU A 93 -2.93 5.59 2.87
CA LEU A 93 -2.85 4.36 3.63
C LEU A 93 -3.67 4.51 4.92
N LYS A 94 -4.80 3.79 5.00
CA LYS A 94 -5.66 3.79 6.18
C LYS A 94 -5.14 2.81 7.22
N ASP A 95 -5.04 1.54 6.84
CA ASP A 95 -4.59 0.46 7.71
C ASP A 95 -3.45 -0.32 7.02
N ASN A 96 -2.48 -0.77 7.79
CA ASN A 96 -1.40 -1.64 7.34
C ASN A 96 -0.98 -2.55 8.49
N ASN A 97 -1.46 -3.78 8.44
CA ASN A 97 -1.19 -4.79 9.44
C ASN A 97 -0.33 -5.88 8.80
N ILE A 98 0.71 -6.29 9.49
CA ILE A 98 1.60 -7.39 9.10
C ILE A 98 1.64 -8.38 10.25
N LEU A 99 1.34 -9.63 9.96
CA LEU A 99 1.43 -10.73 10.89
C LEU A 99 2.58 -11.64 10.50
N GLU A 100 3.55 -11.77 11.37
CA GLU A 100 4.67 -12.69 11.28
C GLU A 100 4.39 -13.91 12.15
N LEU A 101 4.40 -15.09 11.55
CA LEU A 101 4.22 -16.37 12.21
C LEU A 101 5.51 -17.16 12.12
N LYS A 102 6.06 -17.56 13.26
CA LYS A 102 7.23 -18.43 13.36
C LYS A 102 6.82 -19.84 13.74
N PHE A 103 7.33 -20.82 13.01
CA PHE A 103 7.09 -22.24 13.27
C PHE A 103 8.39 -22.90 13.77
N ASP A 104 8.23 -23.94 14.55
CA ASP A 104 9.33 -24.80 14.95
C ASP A 104 9.69 -25.83 13.85
N LYS A 105 10.68 -26.67 14.11
CA LYS A 105 11.12 -27.74 13.19
C LYS A 105 10.05 -28.78 12.86
N TYR A 106 8.99 -28.85 13.65
CA TYR A 106 7.86 -29.77 13.46
C TYR A 106 6.67 -29.07 12.75
N GLY A 107 6.82 -27.80 12.41
CA GLY A 107 5.74 -27.01 11.79
C GLY A 107 4.67 -26.56 12.76
N ILE A 108 4.94 -26.55 14.08
CA ILE A 108 4.05 -26.02 15.10
C ILE A 108 4.35 -24.55 15.32
N LEU A 109 3.31 -23.73 15.45
CA LEU A 109 3.42 -22.28 15.68
C LEU A 109 4.14 -22.00 17.01
N SER A 110 5.33 -21.42 16.95
CA SER A 110 6.16 -21.09 18.11
C SER A 110 5.98 -19.67 18.60
N SER A 111 5.75 -18.72 17.70
CA SER A 111 5.48 -17.33 18.07
C SER A 111 4.69 -16.57 17.00
N THR A 112 3.99 -15.54 17.42
CA THR A 112 3.30 -14.59 16.56
C THR A 112 3.81 -13.18 16.86
N LYS A 113 3.98 -12.35 15.82
CA LYS A 113 4.26 -10.92 15.96
C LYS A 113 3.37 -10.14 15.02
N ASN A 114 2.74 -9.11 15.57
CA ASN A 114 1.88 -8.21 14.81
C ASN A 114 2.52 -6.83 14.72
N TYR A 115 2.58 -6.30 13.50
CA TYR A 115 3.08 -4.96 13.22
C TYR A 115 1.93 -4.18 12.58
N ASN A 116 1.64 -3.04 13.13
CA ASN A 116 0.61 -2.14 12.65
C ASN A 116 1.21 -0.93 11.92
N LYS A 117 0.34 -0.02 11.47
CA LYS A 117 0.76 1.19 10.77
C LYS A 117 1.66 2.10 11.62
N GLU A 118 1.46 2.15 12.95
CA GLU A 118 2.25 2.97 13.87
C GLU A 118 3.69 2.46 14.00
N SER A 119 3.90 1.15 13.81
CA SER A 119 5.24 0.55 13.83
C SER A 119 6.01 0.72 12.53
N MET A 120 5.43 1.37 11.51
CA MET A 120 6.12 1.65 10.25
C MET A 120 7.22 2.69 10.42
N ASN A 121 8.46 2.29 10.09
CA ASN A 121 9.57 3.24 10.01
C ASN A 121 9.47 4.08 8.75
N SER A 122 9.56 5.41 8.88
CA SER A 122 9.70 6.29 7.73
C SER A 122 11.14 6.25 7.23
N ILE A 123 11.34 5.79 5.99
CA ILE A 123 12.66 5.82 5.36
C ILE A 123 12.91 7.26 4.89
N LYS A 124 13.91 7.91 5.49
CA LYS A 124 14.39 9.20 5.00
C LYS A 124 15.44 8.93 3.92
N TYR A 125 15.09 9.26 2.69
CA TYR A 125 16.06 9.20 1.61
C TYR A 125 17.15 10.26 1.80
N SER A 126 18.43 9.85 1.71
CA SER A 126 19.53 10.79 1.70
C SER A 126 19.46 11.62 0.42
N LYS A 127 19.46 12.94 0.55
CA LYS A 127 19.61 13.87 -0.60
C LYS A 127 21.06 14.03 -1.05
N LYS A 128 22.00 13.28 -0.44
CA LYS A 128 23.39 13.30 -0.87
C LYS A 128 23.47 12.76 -2.30
N GLN A 129 23.80 13.62 -3.25
CA GLN A 129 24.21 13.20 -4.56
C GLN A 129 25.54 12.43 -4.42
N THR A 130 25.62 11.25 -5.02
CA THR A 130 26.88 10.57 -5.17
C THR A 130 27.66 11.36 -6.22
N GLU A 131 28.66 12.11 -5.79
CA GLU A 131 29.61 12.72 -6.72
C GLU A 131 30.44 11.59 -7.32
N ASN A 132 30.05 11.14 -8.49
CA ASN A 132 30.91 10.31 -9.29
C ASN A 132 32.05 11.19 -9.78
N SER A 133 33.27 10.82 -9.46
CA SER A 133 34.50 11.44 -9.96
C SER A 133 34.70 11.29 -11.48
N ILE A 134 33.76 10.70 -12.19
CA ILE A 134 33.68 10.72 -13.64
C ILE A 134 33.21 12.10 -14.03
N THR A 135 34.18 12.98 -14.31
CA THR A 135 33.92 14.29 -14.90
C THR A 135 33.30 14.06 -16.27
N GLU A 136 31.99 14.16 -16.38
CA GLU A 136 31.35 14.14 -17.68
C GLU A 136 31.91 15.33 -18.46
N PRO A 137 32.49 15.11 -19.65
CA PRO A 137 33.00 16.20 -20.45
C PRO A 137 31.86 17.19 -20.73
N SER A 138 32.12 18.47 -20.47
CA SER A 138 31.16 19.54 -20.72
C SER A 138 30.61 19.45 -22.15
N PHE A 139 29.41 20.01 -22.38
CA PHE A 139 28.81 20.08 -23.71
C PHE A 139 29.82 20.57 -24.78
N VAL A 140 30.61 21.58 -24.43
CA VAL A 140 31.69 22.11 -25.28
C VAL A 140 32.77 21.06 -25.52
N GLY A 141 33.16 20.27 -24.49
CA GLY A 141 34.13 19.19 -24.63
C GLY A 141 33.63 18.07 -25.54
N LYS A 142 32.34 17.67 -25.43
CA LYS A 142 31.71 16.68 -26.33
C LYS A 142 31.65 17.19 -27.78
N PHE A 143 31.33 18.46 -27.96
CA PHE A 143 31.30 19.11 -29.29
C PHE A 143 32.69 19.17 -29.95
N LEU A 144 33.69 19.64 -29.19
CA LEU A 144 35.08 19.70 -29.69
C LEU A 144 35.66 18.31 -29.99
N SER A 145 35.36 17.31 -29.17
CA SER A 145 35.81 15.93 -29.43
C SER A 145 35.16 15.36 -30.70
N SER A 146 33.87 15.65 -30.93
CA SER A 146 33.18 15.26 -32.17
C SER A 146 33.78 15.89 -33.44
N ILE A 147 34.14 17.19 -33.40
CA ILE A 147 34.81 17.86 -34.50
C ILE A 147 36.19 17.24 -34.73
N ARG A 148 36.95 17.04 -33.64
CA ARG A 148 38.26 16.43 -33.71
C ARG A 148 38.21 15.03 -34.34
N GLN A 149 37.25 14.21 -33.95
CA GLN A 149 37.06 12.88 -34.51
C GLN A 149 36.71 12.92 -36.01
N LYS A 150 35.91 13.89 -36.46
CA LYS A 150 35.59 14.07 -37.88
C LYS A 150 36.80 14.56 -38.67
N MET A 151 37.61 15.41 -38.09
CA MET A 151 38.80 15.96 -38.79
C MET A 151 39.95 14.95 -38.87
N TYR A 152 40.20 14.19 -37.83
CA TYR A 152 41.34 13.25 -37.75
C TYR A 152 40.93 11.78 -38.02
N GLY A 153 39.65 11.42 -37.95
CA GLY A 153 39.19 10.07 -38.23
C GLY A 153 39.21 9.65 -39.71
N LYS A 154 39.38 10.61 -40.63
CA LYS A 154 39.47 10.33 -42.08
C LYS A 154 40.86 9.93 -42.57
N ARG A 155 41.91 10.01 -41.72
CA ARG A 155 43.30 9.72 -42.13
C ARG A 155 43.76 8.26 -41.99
N LYS A 156 42.87 7.34 -41.61
CA LYS A 156 43.22 5.93 -41.37
C LYS A 156 42.55 4.95 -42.34
N LYS A 157 42.26 5.41 -43.59
CA LYS A 157 41.69 4.54 -44.63
C LYS A 157 42.39 4.67 -45.96
N GLU A 158 43.70 4.96 -45.96
CA GLU A 158 44.54 4.83 -47.13
C GLU A 158 45.93 4.35 -46.63
N ASP A 159 46.06 3.05 -46.49
CA ASP A 159 47.22 2.23 -46.65
C ASP A 159 46.82 0.75 -46.64
#